data_240ed9771de94f81e03a834e2c23e73b
#
_entry.id   240ed9771de94f81e03a834e2c23e73b
#
_cell.length_a   1.000
_cell.length_b   1.000
_cell.length_c   1.000
_cell.angle_alpha   90.00
_cell.angle_beta   90.00
_cell.angle_gamma   90.00
#
_symmetry.space_group_name_H-M   'P 1'
#
loop_
_entity.id
_entity.type
_entity.pdbx_description
1 polymer ?
#
loop_
_entity_poly.entity_id
_entity_poly.type
_entity_poly.pdbx_seq_one_letter_code
_entity_poly.pdbx_strand_id
1 'polypeptide(L)'
;MLPRLLILTNMGPKPSAPFQGVFVRNQVAALAALKPAYFQMQWQNERMPWRLLRYPVFWWQFVWRFVFSRQKFDIIHVHFFYPTIWLALTYRYFRNPHVKIVVTCHGTDIYAYQPESGWYKAAAARVDQWIFVSEQLRQRFFRQDLQAEVLPAGIHTVFGGVQALAPDAKDIDLLYVGTLDFNKGMDRLIALLPLLTGIRVVVIGHGPWHEKLQDAARQYPQLQLVAAQGAEQLKGYYQRSRVFVSLSRNESFGLVMTEAMACGTPVVATVTDGSTMQVRDGSNGYLVSAETEQALVNRLAEKIQLLLSLPAADYQQLQQSCQTSAEPYLLDKIADRLTAIYQRLDPAAAASPE
;
A
#
# COMPACT_ATOMS: atom_id res chain seq x y z
N MET A 1 28.99 -11.24 5.54
CA MET A 1 28.82 -9.85 6.05
C MET A 1 27.50 -9.35 5.50
N LEU A 2 26.68 -8.62 6.24
CA LEU A 2 25.42 -8.13 5.69
C LEU A 2 25.68 -7.00 4.68
N PRO A 3 24.95 -6.93 3.54
CA PRO A 3 25.14 -5.89 2.53
C PRO A 3 24.79 -4.50 3.08
N ARG A 4 25.57 -3.50 2.72
CA ARG A 4 25.28 -2.10 3.06
C ARG A 4 24.17 -1.59 2.17
N LEU A 5 23.00 -1.35 2.73
CA LEU A 5 21.76 -1.04 2.05
C LEU A 5 21.42 0.46 2.13
N LEU A 6 21.08 1.05 0.98
CA LEU A 6 20.48 2.38 0.90
C LEU A 6 19.08 2.27 0.30
N ILE A 7 18.07 2.79 0.99
CA ILE A 7 16.68 2.80 0.52
C ILE A 7 16.31 4.23 0.11
N LEU A 8 15.78 4.37 -1.11
CA LEU A 8 15.40 5.64 -1.74
C LEU A 8 13.91 5.70 -2.04
N THR A 9 13.27 6.85 -1.79
CA THR A 9 11.90 7.09 -2.23
C THR A 9 11.63 8.57 -2.51
N ASN A 10 10.81 8.85 -3.51
CA ASN A 10 10.26 10.19 -3.73
C ASN A 10 8.97 10.44 -2.94
N MET A 11 8.50 9.44 -2.16
CA MET A 11 7.31 9.53 -1.33
C MET A 11 7.70 9.89 0.10
N GLY A 12 7.65 11.17 0.41
CA GLY A 12 7.81 11.71 1.75
C GLY A 12 6.56 12.40 2.25
N PRO A 13 6.43 12.64 3.56
CA PRO A 13 5.32 13.40 4.12
C PRO A 13 5.30 14.82 3.56
N LYS A 14 4.11 15.35 3.35
CA LYS A 14 3.88 16.72 2.88
C LYS A 14 2.73 17.35 3.66
N PRO A 15 2.61 18.70 3.68
CA PRO A 15 1.56 19.36 4.46
C PRO A 15 0.15 18.88 4.14
N SER A 16 -0.16 18.65 2.86
CA SER A 16 -1.47 18.15 2.42
C SER A 16 -1.67 16.63 2.62
N ALA A 17 -0.60 15.86 2.92
CA ALA A 17 -0.66 14.41 3.11
C ALA A 17 0.46 13.94 4.09
N PRO A 18 0.30 14.12 5.40
CA PRO A 18 1.35 13.85 6.39
C PRO A 18 1.72 12.37 6.52
N PHE A 19 0.82 11.47 6.12
CA PHE A 19 1.04 10.02 6.13
C PHE A 19 1.60 9.45 4.80
N GLN A 20 1.89 10.32 3.82
CA GLN A 20 2.46 9.87 2.56
C GLN A 20 3.81 9.17 2.77
N GLY A 21 3.99 7.98 2.18
CA GLY A 21 5.23 7.19 2.30
C GLY A 21 5.42 6.46 3.64
N VAL A 22 4.41 6.45 4.54
CA VAL A 22 4.47 5.72 5.82
C VAL A 22 4.83 4.25 5.62
N PHE A 23 4.27 3.58 4.63
CA PHE A 23 4.54 2.17 4.37
C PHE A 23 6.01 1.90 4.02
N VAL A 24 6.70 2.80 3.32
CA VAL A 24 8.15 2.67 3.06
C VAL A 24 8.93 2.85 4.37
N ARG A 25 8.57 3.83 5.20
CA ARG A 25 9.21 4.03 6.51
C ARG A 25 9.04 2.83 7.43
N ASN A 26 7.85 2.25 7.46
CA ASN A 26 7.57 1.04 8.23
C ASN A 26 8.43 -0.14 7.73
N GLN A 27 8.58 -0.30 6.42
CA GLN A 27 9.44 -1.32 5.83
C GLN A 27 10.93 -1.10 6.18
N VAL A 28 11.41 0.14 6.16
CA VAL A 28 12.76 0.50 6.61
C VAL A 28 12.97 0.14 8.08
N ALA A 29 11.97 0.42 8.93
CA ALA A 29 12.01 0.07 10.35
C ALA A 29 12.05 -1.45 10.58
N ALA A 30 11.29 -2.23 9.80
CA ALA A 30 11.32 -3.70 9.86
C ALA A 30 12.65 -4.31 9.41
N LEU A 31 13.40 -3.59 8.58
CA LEU A 31 14.73 -3.97 8.12
C LEU A 31 15.86 -3.46 9.06
N ALA A 32 15.55 -3.05 10.29
CA ALA A 32 16.51 -2.45 11.22
C ALA A 32 17.76 -3.33 11.50
N ALA A 33 17.64 -4.65 11.43
CA ALA A 33 18.77 -5.58 11.55
C ALA A 33 19.85 -5.35 10.47
N LEU A 34 19.47 -4.90 9.27
CA LEU A 34 20.38 -4.54 8.18
C LEU A 34 20.94 -3.12 8.31
N LYS A 35 20.47 -2.33 9.27
CA LYS A 35 20.85 -0.91 9.47
C LYS A 35 20.83 -0.09 8.16
N PRO A 36 19.73 -0.10 7.40
CA PRO A 36 19.69 0.57 6.12
C PRO A 36 19.83 2.09 6.27
N ALA A 37 20.59 2.71 5.37
CA ALA A 37 20.48 4.16 5.20
C ALA A 37 19.17 4.46 4.47
N TYR A 38 18.46 5.50 4.89
CA TYR A 38 17.19 5.88 4.29
C TYR A 38 17.22 7.32 3.79
N PHE A 39 16.74 7.53 2.58
CA PHE A 39 16.67 8.85 1.98
C PHE A 39 15.32 9.02 1.25
N GLN A 40 14.53 9.97 1.72
CA GLN A 40 13.21 10.29 1.17
C GLN A 40 13.16 11.75 0.72
N MET A 41 12.32 12.03 -0.27
CA MET A 41 12.03 13.41 -0.68
C MET A 41 11.31 14.14 0.47
N GLN A 42 11.84 15.30 0.85
CA GLN A 42 11.22 16.17 1.85
C GLN A 42 10.43 17.28 1.15
N TRP A 43 9.15 17.36 1.45
CA TRP A 43 8.26 18.38 0.92
C TRP A 43 8.16 19.52 1.92
N GLN A 44 8.94 20.59 1.71
CA GLN A 44 8.89 21.77 2.57
C GLN A 44 7.80 22.75 2.13
N ASN A 45 7.50 22.81 0.82
CA ASN A 45 6.52 23.71 0.26
C ASN A 45 5.89 23.09 -1.01
N GLU A 46 4.56 23.13 -1.12
CA GLU A 46 3.82 22.64 -2.30
C GLU A 46 3.51 23.74 -3.32
N ARG A 47 3.84 25.03 -3.01
CA ARG A 47 3.62 26.18 -3.90
C ARG A 47 4.73 26.30 -4.93
N MET A 48 4.43 26.95 -6.05
CA MET A 48 5.43 27.35 -7.04
C MET A 48 6.38 28.41 -6.43
N PRO A 49 7.70 28.42 -6.75
CA PRO A 49 8.40 27.53 -7.71
C PRO A 49 8.89 26.19 -7.11
N TRP A 50 8.73 25.97 -5.79
CA TRP A 50 9.22 24.75 -5.10
C TRP A 50 8.74 23.45 -5.73
N ARG A 51 7.52 23.46 -6.26
CA ARG A 51 6.97 22.29 -6.95
C ARG A 51 7.80 21.86 -8.17
N LEU A 52 8.41 22.81 -8.90
CA LEU A 52 9.30 22.52 -10.03
C LEU A 52 10.71 22.15 -9.57
N LEU A 53 11.20 22.80 -8.53
CA LEU A 53 12.57 22.61 -8.03
C LEU A 53 12.75 21.34 -7.18
N ARG A 54 11.68 20.67 -6.77
CA ARG A 54 11.74 19.54 -5.85
C ARG A 54 12.68 18.43 -6.30
N TYR A 55 12.64 18.02 -7.58
CA TYR A 55 13.51 16.96 -8.08
C TYR A 55 14.96 17.39 -8.24
N PRO A 56 15.29 18.58 -8.81
CA PRO A 56 16.64 19.11 -8.77
C PRO A 56 17.22 19.22 -7.37
N VAL A 57 16.47 19.73 -6.40
CA VAL A 57 16.91 19.84 -4.99
C VAL A 57 17.11 18.45 -4.38
N PHE A 58 16.18 17.53 -4.58
CA PHE A 58 16.28 16.16 -4.09
C PHE A 58 17.50 15.43 -4.66
N TRP A 59 17.77 15.59 -5.96
CA TRP A 59 18.95 15.05 -6.61
C TRP A 59 20.24 15.65 -6.05
N TRP A 60 20.31 16.98 -5.89
CA TRP A 60 21.46 17.66 -5.34
C TRP A 60 21.78 17.23 -3.89
N GLN A 61 20.76 17.16 -3.03
CA GLN A 61 20.89 16.66 -1.65
C GLN A 61 21.39 15.21 -1.64
N PHE A 62 20.92 14.36 -2.56
CA PHE A 62 21.39 13.01 -2.69
C PHE A 62 22.87 12.94 -3.08
N VAL A 63 23.29 13.68 -4.11
CA VAL A 63 24.69 13.73 -4.58
C VAL A 63 25.62 14.15 -3.45
N TRP A 64 25.27 15.26 -2.78
CA TRP A 64 26.08 15.74 -1.67
C TRP A 64 26.19 14.73 -0.53
N ARG A 65 25.11 14.11 -0.16
CA ARG A 65 25.06 13.21 1.01
C ARG A 65 25.67 11.83 0.75
N PHE A 66 25.55 11.29 -0.47
CA PHE A 66 25.89 9.90 -0.74
C PHE A 66 26.98 9.71 -1.81
N VAL A 67 27.02 10.54 -2.86
CA VAL A 67 28.05 10.41 -3.90
C VAL A 67 29.40 10.90 -3.38
N PHE A 68 29.44 12.04 -2.70
CA PHE A 68 30.65 12.59 -2.10
C PHE A 68 30.98 12.00 -0.71
N SER A 69 30.13 11.14 -0.16
CA SER A 69 30.38 10.48 1.12
C SER A 69 31.48 9.41 1.01
N ARG A 70 32.17 9.16 2.13
CA ARG A 70 33.11 8.02 2.24
C ARG A 70 32.37 6.68 2.33
N GLN A 71 31.11 6.66 2.73
CA GLN A 71 30.31 5.45 2.86
C GLN A 71 29.98 4.89 1.47
N LYS A 72 30.22 3.58 1.28
CA LYS A 72 29.82 2.86 0.07
C LYS A 72 28.66 1.95 0.39
N PHE A 73 27.71 1.84 -0.56
CA PHE A 73 26.58 0.92 -0.50
C PHE A 73 26.78 -0.19 -1.53
N ASP A 74 26.33 -1.38 -1.17
CA ASP A 74 26.41 -2.59 -2.00
C ASP A 74 25.09 -2.77 -2.75
N ILE A 75 23.97 -2.32 -2.13
CA ILE A 75 22.62 -2.37 -2.71
C ILE A 75 21.94 -1.02 -2.53
N ILE A 76 21.28 -0.54 -3.57
CA ILE A 76 20.34 0.58 -3.54
C ILE A 76 18.95 0.06 -3.89
N HIS A 77 18.01 0.17 -2.95
CA HIS A 77 16.61 -0.16 -3.17
C HIS A 77 15.79 1.11 -3.42
N VAL A 78 15.21 1.22 -4.61
CA VAL A 78 14.41 2.35 -5.06
C VAL A 78 12.93 2.01 -4.95
N HIS A 79 12.18 2.76 -4.14
CA HIS A 79 10.72 2.74 -4.15
C HIS A 79 10.19 3.81 -5.09
N PHE A 80 9.25 3.43 -5.96
CA PHE A 80 8.75 4.22 -7.09
C PHE A 80 9.82 4.45 -8.15
N PHE A 81 9.83 3.56 -9.14
CA PHE A 81 10.85 3.48 -10.18
C PHE A 81 11.22 4.85 -10.76
N TYR A 82 10.27 5.52 -11.40
CA TYR A 82 10.56 6.74 -12.14
C TYR A 82 9.91 7.97 -11.49
N PRO A 83 10.62 9.10 -11.34
CA PRO A 83 11.99 9.37 -11.78
C PRO A 83 13.08 9.07 -10.74
N THR A 84 12.77 8.41 -9.62
CA THR A 84 13.68 8.15 -8.49
C THR A 84 14.91 7.33 -8.89
N ILE A 85 14.79 6.47 -9.89
CA ILE A 85 15.87 5.64 -10.43
C ILE A 85 17.13 6.44 -10.81
N TRP A 86 16.98 7.69 -11.24
CA TRP A 86 18.12 8.51 -11.63
C TRP A 86 19.10 8.79 -10.49
N LEU A 87 18.64 8.79 -9.24
CA LEU A 87 19.53 8.90 -8.08
C LEU A 87 20.43 7.67 -7.98
N ALA A 88 19.86 6.48 -8.07
CA ALA A 88 20.60 5.23 -8.02
C ALA A 88 21.58 5.09 -9.20
N LEU A 89 21.17 5.48 -10.41
CA LEU A 89 22.05 5.47 -11.58
C LEU A 89 23.19 6.50 -11.46
N THR A 90 22.93 7.67 -10.90
CA THR A 90 23.97 8.67 -10.58
C THR A 90 24.99 8.08 -9.61
N TYR A 91 24.52 7.40 -8.54
CA TYR A 91 25.42 6.75 -7.58
C TYR A 91 26.25 5.65 -8.24
N ARG A 92 25.61 4.78 -9.07
CA ARG A 92 26.31 3.72 -9.81
C ARG A 92 27.41 4.27 -10.70
N TYR A 93 27.12 5.36 -11.41
CA TYR A 93 28.08 5.95 -12.35
C TYR A 93 29.26 6.63 -11.65
N PHE A 94 29.00 7.45 -10.64
CA PHE A 94 30.03 8.30 -10.04
C PHE A 94 30.70 7.70 -8.79
N ARG A 95 30.06 6.75 -8.10
CA ARG A 95 30.53 6.30 -6.77
C ARG A 95 30.85 4.82 -6.68
N ASN A 96 29.99 3.94 -7.14
CA ASN A 96 30.18 2.50 -7.10
C ASN A 96 29.56 1.82 -8.31
N PRO A 97 30.34 1.48 -9.36
CA PRO A 97 29.82 0.84 -10.59
C PRO A 97 29.25 -0.57 -10.34
N HIS A 98 29.60 -1.20 -9.23
CA HIS A 98 29.15 -2.57 -8.88
C HIS A 98 27.91 -2.59 -7.96
N VAL A 99 27.38 -1.42 -7.55
CA VAL A 99 26.18 -1.38 -6.72
C VAL A 99 25.01 -2.05 -7.42
N LYS A 100 24.31 -2.93 -6.71
CA LYS A 100 23.09 -3.57 -7.19
C LYS A 100 21.89 -2.65 -7.01
N ILE A 101 21.05 -2.54 -8.00
CA ILE A 101 19.83 -1.72 -7.95
C ILE A 101 18.61 -2.63 -7.92
N VAL A 102 17.88 -2.53 -6.82
CA VAL A 102 16.55 -3.15 -6.63
C VAL A 102 15.49 -2.07 -6.80
N VAL A 103 14.40 -2.38 -7.47
CA VAL A 103 13.28 -1.43 -7.65
C VAL A 103 11.97 -2.07 -7.22
N THR A 104 11.22 -1.40 -6.34
CA THR A 104 9.82 -1.74 -6.07
C THR A 104 8.90 -0.75 -6.78
N CYS A 105 8.05 -1.30 -7.67
CA CYS A 105 7.00 -0.57 -8.37
C CYS A 105 5.69 -0.61 -7.59
N HIS A 106 5.05 0.57 -7.44
CA HIS A 106 3.84 0.75 -6.63
C HIS A 106 2.58 1.08 -7.44
N GLY A 107 2.69 1.24 -8.75
CA GLY A 107 1.60 1.50 -9.70
C GLY A 107 1.69 2.87 -10.37
N THR A 108 1.67 3.97 -9.65
CA THR A 108 1.73 5.32 -10.23
C THR A 108 3.01 5.57 -11.05
N ASP A 109 4.10 4.95 -10.69
CA ASP A 109 5.39 4.95 -11.35
C ASP A 109 5.42 4.14 -12.67
N ILE A 110 4.36 3.38 -12.93
CA ILE A 110 4.13 2.67 -14.20
C ILE A 110 3.00 3.36 -14.98
N TYR A 111 1.81 3.50 -14.37
CA TYR A 111 0.63 4.01 -15.09
C TYR A 111 0.78 5.46 -15.57
N ALA A 112 1.48 6.32 -14.81
CA ALA A 112 1.66 7.72 -15.16
C ALA A 112 2.68 7.95 -16.30
N TYR A 113 3.41 6.90 -16.71
CA TYR A 113 4.51 7.02 -17.69
C TYR A 113 4.29 6.17 -18.95
N GLN A 114 3.05 5.87 -19.27
CA GLN A 114 2.66 5.20 -20.50
C GLN A 114 2.18 6.21 -21.56
N PRO A 115 2.62 6.08 -22.86
CA PRO A 115 3.63 5.14 -23.35
C PRO A 115 5.04 5.51 -22.85
N GLU A 116 5.86 4.50 -22.61
CA GLU A 116 7.18 4.68 -22.01
C GLU A 116 8.16 5.37 -22.94
N SER A 117 8.78 6.42 -22.43
CA SER A 117 9.83 7.17 -23.15
C SER A 117 11.11 6.32 -23.32
N GLY A 118 11.96 6.69 -24.27
CA GLY A 118 13.27 6.05 -24.45
C GLY A 118 14.14 6.12 -23.20
N TRP A 119 14.08 7.23 -22.46
CA TRP A 119 14.79 7.39 -21.18
C TRP A 119 14.27 6.46 -20.09
N TYR A 120 12.95 6.25 -20.02
CA TYR A 120 12.35 5.29 -19.10
C TYR A 120 12.84 3.86 -19.39
N LYS A 121 12.80 3.44 -20.65
CA LYS A 121 13.26 2.10 -21.09
C LYS A 121 14.77 1.91 -20.86
N ALA A 122 15.58 2.93 -21.14
CA ALA A 122 17.02 2.88 -20.89
C ALA A 122 17.37 2.78 -19.39
N ALA A 123 16.62 3.47 -18.53
CA ALA A 123 16.77 3.37 -17.09
C ALA A 123 16.34 1.98 -16.57
N ALA A 124 15.24 1.44 -17.09
CA ALA A 124 14.74 0.11 -16.73
C ALA A 124 15.74 -1.00 -17.05
N ALA A 125 16.49 -0.90 -18.17
CA ALA A 125 17.52 -1.86 -18.56
C ALA A 125 18.73 -1.92 -17.58
N ARG A 126 18.81 -0.98 -16.65
CA ARG A 126 19.91 -0.87 -15.67
C ARG A 126 19.54 -1.37 -14.27
N VAL A 127 18.35 -1.91 -14.08
CA VAL A 127 17.87 -2.47 -12.81
C VAL A 127 18.29 -3.94 -12.72
N ASP A 128 18.84 -4.36 -11.57
CA ASP A 128 19.30 -5.74 -11.35
C ASP A 128 18.16 -6.64 -10.86
N GLN A 129 17.25 -6.11 -10.02
CA GLN A 129 16.11 -6.87 -9.47
C GLN A 129 14.85 -6.00 -9.43
N TRP A 130 13.76 -6.54 -9.94
CA TRP A 130 12.44 -5.90 -9.88
C TRP A 130 11.57 -6.53 -8.82
N ILE A 131 10.77 -5.70 -8.15
CA ILE A 131 9.72 -6.08 -7.23
C ILE A 131 8.44 -5.34 -7.66
N PHE A 132 7.36 -6.08 -7.85
CA PHE A 132 6.04 -5.51 -8.14
C PHE A 132 5.10 -5.79 -6.99
N VAL A 133 4.27 -4.82 -6.61
CA VAL A 133 3.33 -5.00 -5.50
C VAL A 133 2.16 -5.90 -5.86
N SER A 134 1.93 -6.19 -7.15
CA SER A 134 0.91 -7.12 -7.63
C SER A 134 1.34 -7.80 -8.94
N GLU A 135 0.78 -8.99 -9.21
CA GLU A 135 1.02 -9.72 -10.45
C GLU A 135 0.45 -8.96 -11.66
N GLN A 136 -0.72 -8.32 -11.49
CA GLN A 136 -1.32 -7.49 -12.53
C GLN A 136 -0.42 -6.30 -12.89
N LEU A 137 0.21 -5.68 -11.89
CA LEU A 137 1.18 -4.60 -12.14
C LEU A 137 2.40 -5.09 -12.89
N ARG A 138 2.90 -6.29 -12.56
CA ARG A 138 3.98 -6.94 -13.28
C ARG A 138 3.61 -7.20 -14.74
N GLN A 139 2.43 -7.77 -14.99
CA GLN A 139 1.94 -8.06 -16.34
C GLN A 139 1.74 -6.81 -17.20
N ARG A 140 1.43 -5.67 -16.59
CA ARG A 140 1.28 -4.37 -17.27
C ARG A 140 2.61 -3.66 -17.56
N PHE A 141 3.69 -4.12 -16.96
CA PHE A 141 5.01 -3.54 -17.24
C PHE A 141 5.43 -3.90 -18.67
N PHE A 142 6.08 -2.97 -19.38
CA PHE A 142 6.40 -3.10 -20.80
C PHE A 142 7.38 -4.24 -21.16
N ARG A 143 8.06 -4.81 -20.15
CA ARG A 143 8.98 -5.95 -20.28
C ARG A 143 8.55 -7.10 -19.41
N GLN A 144 8.52 -8.32 -19.97
CA GLN A 144 8.16 -9.54 -19.25
C GLN A 144 9.38 -10.45 -18.94
N ASP A 145 10.48 -10.25 -19.64
CA ASP A 145 11.75 -11.00 -19.52
C ASP A 145 12.64 -10.49 -18.38
N LEU A 146 12.05 -10.12 -17.25
CA LEU A 146 12.75 -9.53 -16.12
C LEU A 146 12.93 -10.52 -14.96
N GLN A 147 14.07 -10.41 -14.27
CA GLN A 147 14.18 -10.98 -12.94
C GLN A 147 13.30 -10.17 -11.98
N ALA A 148 12.12 -10.71 -11.65
CA ALA A 148 11.11 -10.01 -10.89
C ALA A 148 10.46 -10.91 -9.86
N GLU A 149 10.09 -10.30 -8.73
CA GLU A 149 9.26 -10.90 -7.68
C GLU A 149 8.00 -10.08 -7.44
N VAL A 150 6.94 -10.74 -7.01
CA VAL A 150 5.72 -10.07 -6.54
C VAL A 150 5.77 -10.05 -5.02
N LEU A 151 5.84 -8.84 -4.48
CA LEU A 151 5.95 -8.61 -3.04
C LEU A 151 5.29 -7.27 -2.67
N PRO A 152 4.15 -7.27 -1.98
CA PRO A 152 3.51 -6.04 -1.52
C PRO A 152 4.32 -5.36 -0.40
N ALA A 153 3.94 -4.13 -0.05
CA ALA A 153 4.67 -3.33 0.91
C ALA A 153 4.62 -3.86 2.36
N GLY A 154 3.63 -4.67 2.69
CA GLY A 154 3.38 -5.21 4.02
C GLY A 154 2.59 -4.27 4.93
N ILE A 155 1.81 -4.86 5.83
CA ILE A 155 1.06 -4.17 6.87
C ILE A 155 1.86 -4.12 8.18
N HIS A 156 1.64 -3.08 8.98
CA HIS A 156 2.36 -2.89 10.24
C HIS A 156 2.14 -4.07 11.21
N THR A 157 3.19 -4.46 11.93
CA THR A 157 3.18 -5.60 12.86
C THR A 157 2.14 -5.51 13.97
N VAL A 158 1.65 -4.31 14.28
CA VAL A 158 0.56 -4.07 15.24
C VAL A 158 -0.73 -4.83 14.89
N PHE A 159 -0.94 -5.13 13.61
CA PHE A 159 -2.08 -5.90 13.12
C PHE A 159 -1.87 -7.41 13.20
N GLY A 160 -0.65 -7.88 13.50
CA GLY A 160 -0.33 -9.30 13.64
C GLY A 160 -0.73 -9.86 15.00
N GLY A 161 -1.21 -11.12 15.04
CA GLY A 161 -1.57 -11.81 16.27
C GLY A 161 -2.73 -11.18 17.05
N VAL A 162 -3.53 -10.37 16.39
CA VAL A 162 -4.68 -9.67 17.00
C VAL A 162 -5.78 -10.67 17.30
N GLN A 163 -6.27 -10.70 18.55
CA GLN A 163 -7.45 -11.49 18.89
C GLN A 163 -8.70 -10.84 18.27
N ALA A 164 -9.40 -11.57 17.41
CA ALA A 164 -10.65 -11.12 16.86
C ALA A 164 -11.74 -11.05 17.94
N LEU A 165 -12.54 -9.98 17.94
CA LEU A 165 -13.70 -9.89 18.83
C LEU A 165 -14.83 -10.81 18.34
N ALA A 166 -15.61 -11.35 19.27
CA ALA A 166 -16.83 -12.05 18.94
C ALA A 166 -17.82 -11.13 18.17
N PRO A 167 -18.65 -11.67 17.27
CA PRO A 167 -19.52 -10.86 16.41
C PRO A 167 -20.45 -9.90 17.17
N ASP A 168 -20.96 -10.32 18.31
CA ASP A 168 -21.84 -9.56 19.20
C ASP A 168 -21.12 -8.44 20.00
N ALA A 169 -19.81 -8.57 20.16
CA ALA A 169 -18.98 -7.55 20.79
C ALA A 169 -18.53 -6.43 19.82
N LYS A 170 -18.85 -6.57 18.52
CA LYS A 170 -18.52 -5.59 17.48
C LYS A 170 -19.63 -4.55 17.37
N ASP A 171 -19.29 -3.27 17.53
CA ASP A 171 -20.23 -2.16 17.58
C ASP A 171 -20.20 -1.25 16.33
N ILE A 172 -19.42 -1.61 15.31
CA ILE A 172 -19.38 -0.94 14.00
C ILE A 172 -19.81 -1.98 12.95
N ASP A 173 -20.89 -1.71 12.24
CA ASP A 173 -21.36 -2.66 11.22
C ASP A 173 -20.53 -2.58 9.95
N LEU A 174 -20.25 -1.36 9.46
CA LEU A 174 -19.49 -1.11 8.24
C LEU A 174 -18.39 -0.09 8.47
N LEU A 175 -17.16 -0.45 8.12
CA LEU A 175 -15.98 0.43 8.20
C LEU A 175 -15.41 0.70 6.82
N TYR A 176 -15.08 1.95 6.57
CA TYR A 176 -14.20 2.40 5.50
C TYR A 176 -12.98 3.12 6.07
N VAL A 177 -11.80 2.84 5.52
CA VAL A 177 -10.55 3.56 5.86
C VAL A 177 -9.82 3.92 4.57
N GLY A 178 -9.47 5.19 4.38
CA GLY A 178 -8.70 5.61 3.21
C GLY A 178 -8.80 7.09 2.88
N THR A 179 -8.23 7.47 1.74
CA THR A 179 -8.38 8.82 1.20
C THR A 179 -9.83 9.05 0.76
N LEU A 180 -10.38 10.21 1.09
CA LEU A 180 -11.76 10.56 0.75
C LEU A 180 -11.79 11.27 -0.61
N ASP A 181 -11.73 10.48 -1.69
CA ASP A 181 -11.74 10.98 -3.06
C ASP A 181 -12.58 10.11 -4.02
N PHE A 182 -12.70 10.55 -5.27
CA PHE A 182 -13.47 9.86 -6.29
C PHE A 182 -12.88 8.49 -6.68
N ASN A 183 -11.54 8.39 -6.75
CA ASN A 183 -10.90 7.12 -7.06
C ASN A 183 -11.18 6.06 -5.99
N LYS A 184 -11.28 6.48 -4.74
CA LYS A 184 -11.59 5.62 -3.60
C LYS A 184 -13.11 5.37 -3.41
N GLY A 185 -13.96 5.86 -4.34
CA GLY A 185 -15.36 5.54 -4.40
C GLY A 185 -16.24 6.22 -3.37
N MET A 186 -15.95 7.46 -2.97
CA MET A 186 -16.78 8.18 -2.01
C MET A 186 -18.18 8.48 -2.52
N ASP A 187 -18.36 8.63 -3.82
CA ASP A 187 -19.67 8.70 -4.48
C ASP A 187 -20.47 7.39 -4.32
N ARG A 188 -19.81 6.24 -4.46
CA ARG A 188 -20.39 4.91 -4.22
C ARG A 188 -20.80 4.75 -2.76
N LEU A 189 -19.97 5.23 -1.83
CA LEU A 189 -20.29 5.22 -0.41
C LEU A 189 -21.57 6.00 -0.12
N ILE A 190 -21.69 7.23 -0.64
CA ILE A 190 -22.89 8.06 -0.46
C ILE A 190 -24.11 7.35 -1.07
N ALA A 191 -23.98 6.73 -2.24
CA ALA A 191 -25.07 5.98 -2.88
C ALA A 191 -25.46 4.69 -2.12
N LEU A 192 -24.57 4.13 -1.30
CA LEU A 192 -24.86 2.98 -0.44
C LEU A 192 -25.70 3.35 0.79
N LEU A 193 -25.57 4.56 1.34
CA LEU A 193 -26.18 4.94 2.62
C LEU A 193 -27.71 4.73 2.67
N PRO A 194 -28.50 5.09 1.65
CA PRO A 194 -29.95 4.84 1.67
C PRO A 194 -30.32 3.34 1.65
N LEU A 195 -29.41 2.45 1.17
CA LEU A 195 -29.62 1.01 1.13
C LEU A 195 -29.18 0.31 2.44
N LEU A 196 -28.48 1.03 3.31
CA LEU A 196 -27.90 0.53 4.57
C LEU A 196 -28.62 1.13 5.79
N THR A 197 -29.95 1.19 5.74
CA THR A 197 -30.75 1.73 6.87
C THR A 197 -30.55 0.88 8.13
N GLY A 198 -30.31 1.56 9.26
CA GLY A 198 -30.08 0.91 10.55
C GLY A 198 -28.69 0.30 10.73
N ILE A 199 -27.80 0.44 9.75
CA ILE A 199 -26.42 -0.06 9.78
C ILE A 199 -25.49 1.09 10.17
N ARG A 200 -24.70 0.92 11.23
CA ARG A 200 -23.71 1.90 11.68
C ARG A 200 -22.51 1.92 10.74
N VAL A 201 -22.30 3.04 10.06
CA VAL A 201 -21.21 3.24 9.08
C VAL A 201 -20.17 4.19 9.67
N VAL A 202 -18.92 3.74 9.75
CA VAL A 202 -17.78 4.57 10.16
C VAL A 202 -16.83 4.76 8.99
N VAL A 203 -16.49 6.02 8.72
CA VAL A 203 -15.57 6.43 7.65
C VAL A 203 -14.39 7.14 8.26
N ILE A 204 -13.19 6.58 8.08
CA ILE A 204 -11.94 7.13 8.62
C ILE A 204 -11.07 7.61 7.48
N GLY A 205 -10.70 8.87 7.51
CA GLY A 205 -9.79 9.40 6.50
C GLY A 205 -9.84 10.91 6.36
N HIS A 206 -9.22 11.34 5.26
CA HIS A 206 -9.16 12.75 4.89
C HIS A 206 -9.05 12.84 3.37
N GLY A 207 -9.58 13.90 2.78
CA GLY A 207 -9.51 14.10 1.34
C GLY A 207 -10.52 15.13 0.83
N PRO A 208 -10.52 15.40 -0.49
CA PRO A 208 -11.33 16.46 -1.09
C PRO A 208 -12.86 16.22 -0.98
N TRP A 209 -13.31 15.00 -0.65
CA TRP A 209 -14.72 14.69 -0.47
C TRP A 209 -15.21 14.84 0.96
N HIS A 210 -14.38 15.34 1.87
CA HIS A 210 -14.74 15.47 3.29
C HIS A 210 -16.03 16.30 3.50
N GLU A 211 -16.16 17.46 2.84
CA GLU A 211 -17.34 18.31 2.96
C GLU A 211 -18.60 17.60 2.46
N LYS A 212 -18.53 16.93 1.30
CA LYS A 212 -19.68 16.16 0.75
C LYS A 212 -20.12 15.04 1.69
N LEU A 213 -19.17 14.40 2.36
CA LEU A 213 -19.48 13.37 3.36
C LEU A 213 -20.06 13.97 4.64
N GLN A 214 -19.65 15.17 5.04
CA GLN A 214 -20.30 15.90 6.16
C GLN A 214 -21.78 16.23 5.83
N ASP A 215 -22.06 16.64 4.60
CA ASP A 215 -23.43 16.88 4.15
C ASP A 215 -24.24 15.57 4.13
N ALA A 216 -23.65 14.48 3.65
CA ALA A 216 -24.28 13.15 3.73
C ALA A 216 -24.54 12.72 5.19
N ALA A 217 -23.63 12.98 6.12
CA ALA A 217 -23.82 12.64 7.53
C ALA A 217 -24.96 13.42 8.21
N ARG A 218 -25.29 14.63 7.72
CA ARG A 218 -26.48 15.36 8.15
C ARG A 218 -27.79 14.69 7.72
N GLN A 219 -27.76 14.07 6.52
CA GLN A 219 -28.92 13.37 5.95
C GLN A 219 -29.04 11.93 6.47
N TYR A 220 -27.91 11.28 6.74
CA TYR A 220 -27.82 9.88 7.15
C TYR A 220 -27.16 9.76 8.54
N PRO A 221 -27.92 9.82 9.64
CA PRO A 221 -27.37 9.82 11.02
C PRO A 221 -26.53 8.59 11.39
N GLN A 222 -26.69 7.48 10.66
CA GLN A 222 -25.89 6.27 10.81
C GLN A 222 -24.44 6.43 10.34
N LEU A 223 -24.10 7.49 9.57
CA LEU A 223 -22.76 7.78 9.08
C LEU A 223 -21.97 8.60 10.10
N GLN A 224 -20.88 8.04 10.60
CA GLN A 224 -19.90 8.71 11.43
C GLN A 224 -18.61 8.98 10.67
N LEU A 225 -18.15 10.23 10.66
CA LEU A 225 -16.86 10.61 10.09
C LEU A 225 -15.82 10.74 11.19
N VAL A 226 -14.64 10.16 10.97
CA VAL A 226 -13.49 10.18 11.85
C VAL A 226 -12.28 10.69 11.07
N ALA A 227 -11.48 11.57 11.68
CA ALA A 227 -10.22 12.01 11.08
C ALA A 227 -9.26 10.83 10.86
N ALA A 228 -8.28 11.00 9.96
CA ALA A 228 -7.24 10.00 9.72
C ALA A 228 -6.53 9.60 11.03
N GLN A 229 -6.33 8.30 11.23
CA GLN A 229 -5.81 7.69 12.45
C GLN A 229 -4.48 6.99 12.17
N GLY A 230 -3.66 6.80 13.20
CA GLY A 230 -2.47 5.95 13.16
C GLY A 230 -2.81 4.47 13.29
N ALA A 231 -1.81 3.61 13.04
CA ALA A 231 -2.00 2.14 13.00
C ALA A 231 -2.59 1.56 14.30
N GLU A 232 -2.15 2.05 15.47
CA GLU A 232 -2.65 1.58 16.78
C GLU A 232 -4.16 1.87 16.97
N GLN A 233 -4.60 3.07 16.59
CA GLN A 233 -6.01 3.43 16.68
C GLN A 233 -6.83 2.68 15.62
N LEU A 234 -6.30 2.56 14.38
CA LEU A 234 -6.97 1.82 13.31
C LEU A 234 -7.20 0.36 13.68
N LYS A 235 -6.25 -0.28 14.37
CA LYS A 235 -6.43 -1.64 14.88
C LYS A 235 -7.74 -1.78 15.68
N GLY A 236 -7.98 -0.84 16.61
CA GLY A 236 -9.22 -0.85 17.41
C GLY A 236 -10.49 -0.70 16.56
N TYR A 237 -10.46 0.15 15.54
CA TYR A 237 -11.58 0.28 14.60
C TYR A 237 -11.81 -0.99 13.78
N TYR A 238 -10.76 -1.59 13.24
CA TYR A 238 -10.89 -2.86 12.52
C TYR A 238 -11.44 -3.97 13.41
N GLN A 239 -10.93 -4.15 14.63
CA GLN A 239 -11.41 -5.18 15.55
C GLN A 239 -12.92 -5.02 15.88
N ARG A 240 -13.38 -3.78 16.06
CA ARG A 240 -14.78 -3.45 16.39
C ARG A 240 -15.73 -3.50 15.20
N SER A 241 -15.21 -3.68 13.98
CA SER A 241 -16.01 -3.65 12.76
C SER A 241 -16.43 -5.03 12.30
N ARG A 242 -17.69 -5.17 11.85
CA ARG A 242 -18.24 -6.41 11.30
C ARG A 242 -17.87 -6.60 9.84
N VAL A 243 -17.84 -5.53 9.05
CA VAL A 243 -17.49 -5.56 7.63
C VAL A 243 -16.59 -4.38 7.31
N PHE A 244 -15.53 -4.62 6.54
CA PHE A 244 -14.73 -3.59 5.91
C PHE A 244 -15.13 -3.43 4.44
N VAL A 245 -15.28 -2.20 3.94
CA VAL A 245 -15.61 -1.96 2.53
C VAL A 245 -14.49 -1.22 1.80
N SER A 246 -14.11 -1.72 0.61
CA SER A 246 -13.22 -1.05 -0.32
C SER A 246 -13.96 -0.76 -1.63
N LEU A 247 -14.15 0.51 -1.95
CA LEU A 247 -14.97 0.97 -3.07
C LEU A 247 -14.12 1.52 -4.23
N SER A 248 -12.82 1.27 -4.22
CA SER A 248 -11.85 1.86 -5.13
C SER A 248 -12.14 1.52 -6.59
N ARG A 249 -11.94 2.49 -7.49
CA ARG A 249 -11.92 2.28 -8.94
C ARG A 249 -10.60 1.68 -9.40
N ASN A 250 -9.51 2.16 -8.81
CA ASN A 250 -8.16 1.65 -9.06
C ASN A 250 -7.43 1.47 -7.73
N GLU A 251 -6.89 0.28 -7.52
CA GLU A 251 -6.09 -0.07 -6.36
C GLU A 251 -5.04 -1.09 -6.76
N SER A 252 -3.77 -0.77 -6.55
CA SER A 252 -2.66 -1.67 -6.92
C SER A 252 -2.46 -2.81 -5.92
N PHE A 253 -2.73 -2.55 -4.63
CA PHE A 253 -2.74 -3.56 -3.57
C PHE A 253 -3.82 -3.28 -2.53
N GLY A 254 -3.78 -2.12 -1.84
CA GLY A 254 -4.77 -1.74 -0.84
C GLY A 254 -4.51 -2.35 0.54
N LEU A 255 -3.44 -1.91 1.20
CA LEU A 255 -3.02 -2.39 2.53
C LEU A 255 -4.15 -2.38 3.57
N VAL A 256 -5.07 -1.43 3.49
CA VAL A 256 -6.22 -1.31 4.41
C VAL A 256 -7.14 -2.54 4.41
N MET A 257 -7.25 -3.26 3.28
CA MET A 257 -7.99 -4.53 3.22
C MET A 257 -7.25 -5.62 3.98
N THR A 258 -5.93 -5.71 3.80
CA THR A 258 -5.10 -6.66 4.56
C THR A 258 -5.11 -6.35 6.05
N GLU A 259 -5.05 -5.06 6.44
CA GLU A 259 -5.14 -4.60 7.84
C GLU A 259 -6.45 -5.02 8.48
N ALA A 260 -7.57 -4.83 7.77
CA ALA A 260 -8.90 -5.27 8.22
C ALA A 260 -8.95 -6.80 8.41
N MET A 261 -8.48 -7.57 7.42
CA MET A 261 -8.44 -9.04 7.49
C MET A 261 -7.54 -9.54 8.63
N ALA A 262 -6.38 -8.91 8.85
CA ALA A 262 -5.48 -9.25 9.97
C ALA A 262 -6.15 -9.07 11.34
N CYS A 263 -7.09 -8.14 11.45
CA CYS A 263 -7.92 -7.93 12.64
C CYS A 263 -9.19 -8.80 12.69
N GLY A 264 -9.35 -9.76 11.76
CA GLY A 264 -10.52 -10.65 11.68
C GLY A 264 -11.77 -9.92 11.18
N THR A 265 -11.62 -8.97 10.25
CA THR A 265 -12.76 -8.25 9.67
C THR A 265 -12.86 -8.57 8.18
N PRO A 266 -13.92 -9.25 7.74
CA PRO A 266 -14.15 -9.64 6.36
C PRO A 266 -14.35 -8.41 5.46
N VAL A 267 -13.96 -8.57 4.20
CA VAL A 267 -13.88 -7.47 3.23
C VAL A 267 -14.94 -7.62 2.15
N VAL A 268 -15.69 -6.55 1.88
CA VAL A 268 -16.46 -6.41 0.63
C VAL A 268 -15.73 -5.39 -0.24
N ALA A 269 -15.28 -5.79 -1.42
CA ALA A 269 -14.47 -4.93 -2.27
C ALA A 269 -14.96 -4.89 -3.71
N THR A 270 -14.83 -3.73 -4.35
CA THR A 270 -14.91 -3.65 -5.81
C THR A 270 -13.72 -4.36 -6.44
N VAL A 271 -13.91 -4.95 -7.62
CA VAL A 271 -12.84 -5.62 -8.38
C VAL A 271 -11.79 -4.62 -8.82
N THR A 272 -10.57 -4.79 -8.33
CA THR A 272 -9.36 -4.04 -8.69
C THR A 272 -8.16 -4.98 -8.69
N ASP A 273 -7.01 -4.55 -9.19
CA ASP A 273 -5.78 -5.37 -9.16
C ASP A 273 -5.45 -5.82 -7.72
N GLY A 274 -5.58 -4.91 -6.76
CA GLY A 274 -5.27 -5.19 -5.34
C GLY A 274 -6.29 -6.07 -4.65
N SER A 275 -7.59 -5.86 -4.91
CA SER A 275 -8.64 -6.66 -4.24
C SER A 275 -8.65 -8.11 -4.72
N THR A 276 -8.41 -8.36 -6.01
CA THR A 276 -8.36 -9.71 -6.58
C THR A 276 -7.20 -10.56 -6.04
N MET A 277 -6.14 -9.93 -5.56
CA MET A 277 -5.02 -10.64 -4.93
C MET A 277 -5.35 -11.12 -3.51
N GLN A 278 -6.21 -10.41 -2.81
CA GLN A 278 -6.41 -10.57 -1.38
C GLN A 278 -7.75 -11.19 -1.02
N VAL A 279 -8.82 -10.82 -1.71
CA VAL A 279 -10.18 -11.24 -1.39
C VAL A 279 -10.56 -12.48 -2.18
N ARG A 280 -11.10 -13.48 -1.48
CA ARG A 280 -11.61 -14.74 -2.04
C ARG A 280 -13.07 -14.89 -1.61
N ASP A 281 -13.96 -14.97 -2.60
CA ASP A 281 -15.42 -15.05 -2.39
C ASP A 281 -15.79 -16.15 -1.42
N GLY A 282 -16.55 -15.78 -0.39
CA GLY A 282 -17.04 -16.68 0.66
C GLY A 282 -15.97 -17.18 1.65
N SER A 283 -14.69 -16.93 1.42
CA SER A 283 -13.59 -17.36 2.30
C SER A 283 -13.13 -16.30 3.27
N ASN A 284 -12.88 -15.07 2.78
CA ASN A 284 -12.45 -13.94 3.61
C ASN A 284 -13.17 -12.63 3.25
N GLY A 285 -14.17 -12.69 2.37
CA GLY A 285 -14.96 -11.56 1.92
C GLY A 285 -15.64 -11.82 0.59
N TYR A 286 -15.97 -10.74 -0.13
CA TYR A 286 -16.60 -10.79 -1.44
C TYR A 286 -16.04 -9.74 -2.39
N LEU A 287 -15.81 -10.16 -3.65
CA LEU A 287 -15.50 -9.27 -4.76
C LEU A 287 -16.78 -8.90 -5.51
N VAL A 288 -16.97 -7.63 -5.77
CA VAL A 288 -18.18 -7.14 -6.42
C VAL A 288 -17.83 -6.37 -7.69
N SER A 289 -18.46 -6.77 -8.79
CA SER A 289 -18.43 -6.06 -10.07
C SER A 289 -19.82 -5.97 -10.66
N ALA A 290 -20.07 -4.99 -11.51
CA ALA A 290 -21.32 -4.85 -12.27
C ALA A 290 -21.07 -3.98 -13.51
N GLU A 291 -21.98 -4.04 -14.47
CA GLU A 291 -21.91 -3.27 -15.72
C GLU A 291 -22.23 -1.78 -15.50
N THR A 292 -23.04 -1.46 -14.50
CA THR A 292 -23.44 -0.08 -14.16
C THR A 292 -23.11 0.24 -12.70
N GLU A 293 -22.84 1.52 -12.41
CA GLU A 293 -22.58 1.98 -11.04
C GLU A 293 -23.77 1.68 -10.11
N GLN A 294 -25.01 1.83 -10.57
CA GLN A 294 -26.20 1.52 -9.76
C GLN A 294 -26.29 0.03 -9.42
N ALA A 295 -26.05 -0.86 -10.39
CA ALA A 295 -26.02 -2.29 -10.14
C ALA A 295 -24.87 -2.69 -9.21
N LEU A 296 -23.71 -2.01 -9.34
CA LEU A 296 -22.56 -2.22 -8.45
C LEU A 296 -22.91 -1.87 -7.00
N VAL A 297 -23.54 -0.70 -6.78
CA VAL A 297 -23.95 -0.23 -5.45
C VAL A 297 -24.99 -1.20 -4.83
N ASN A 298 -25.96 -1.67 -5.60
CA ASN A 298 -26.95 -2.64 -5.12
C ASN A 298 -26.29 -3.96 -4.69
N ARG A 299 -25.40 -4.51 -5.53
CA ARG A 299 -24.66 -5.76 -5.20
C ARG A 299 -23.72 -5.58 -3.99
N LEU A 300 -23.09 -4.42 -3.83
CA LEU A 300 -22.31 -4.10 -2.63
C LEU A 300 -23.18 -4.14 -1.38
N ALA A 301 -24.36 -3.51 -1.41
CA ALA A 301 -25.32 -3.53 -0.31
C ALA A 301 -25.77 -4.95 0.04
N GLU A 302 -26.09 -5.79 -0.96
CA GLU A 302 -26.45 -7.19 -0.78
C GLU A 302 -25.35 -7.99 -0.08
N LYS A 303 -24.07 -7.84 -0.50
CA LYS A 303 -22.94 -8.56 0.10
C LYS A 303 -22.62 -8.07 1.52
N ILE A 304 -22.77 -6.78 1.79
CA ILE A 304 -22.63 -6.22 3.14
C ILE A 304 -23.72 -6.81 4.05
N GLN A 305 -24.98 -6.79 3.63
CA GLN A 305 -26.11 -7.33 4.41
C GLN A 305 -25.97 -8.84 4.64
N LEU A 306 -25.49 -9.58 3.63
CA LEU A 306 -25.20 -11.02 3.76
C LEU A 306 -24.19 -11.28 4.89
N LEU A 307 -23.06 -10.56 4.92
CA LEU A 307 -22.06 -10.71 5.97
C LEU A 307 -22.59 -10.31 7.36
N LEU A 308 -23.42 -9.28 7.43
CA LEU A 308 -24.03 -8.83 8.68
C LEU A 308 -25.08 -9.80 9.22
N SER A 309 -25.68 -10.64 8.38
CA SER A 309 -26.69 -11.62 8.75
C SER A 309 -26.14 -13.01 9.05
N LEU A 310 -24.83 -13.24 8.91
CA LEU A 310 -24.22 -14.56 9.16
C LEU A 310 -24.42 -14.99 10.61
N PRO A 311 -24.73 -16.30 10.84
CA PRO A 311 -24.68 -16.91 12.17
C PRO A 311 -23.30 -16.73 12.80
N ALA A 312 -23.24 -16.61 14.13
CA ALA A 312 -22.01 -16.33 14.85
C ALA A 312 -20.87 -17.34 14.55
N ALA A 313 -21.20 -18.62 14.42
CA ALA A 313 -20.22 -19.67 14.12
C ALA A 313 -19.61 -19.49 12.71
N ASP A 314 -20.45 -19.21 11.70
CA ASP A 314 -19.99 -18.99 10.32
C ASP A 314 -19.15 -17.72 10.21
N TYR A 315 -19.56 -16.66 10.92
CA TYR A 315 -18.79 -15.44 10.97
C TYR A 315 -17.42 -15.64 11.65
N GLN A 316 -17.34 -16.43 12.73
CA GLN A 316 -16.05 -16.75 13.39
C GLN A 316 -15.12 -17.53 12.47
N GLN A 317 -15.63 -18.47 11.70
CA GLN A 317 -14.83 -19.18 10.69
C GLN A 317 -14.29 -18.23 9.62
N LEU A 318 -15.13 -17.29 9.17
CA LEU A 318 -14.73 -16.25 8.22
C LEU A 318 -13.64 -15.33 8.80
N GLN A 319 -13.76 -14.94 10.08
CA GLN A 319 -12.73 -14.16 10.78
C GLN A 319 -11.37 -14.88 10.79
N GLN A 320 -11.36 -16.17 11.08
CA GLN A 320 -10.13 -16.96 11.07
C GLN A 320 -9.52 -17.06 9.68
N SER A 321 -10.34 -17.24 8.66
CA SER A 321 -9.89 -17.23 7.25
C SER A 321 -9.30 -15.87 6.85
N CYS A 322 -9.89 -14.76 7.32
CA CYS A 322 -9.33 -13.42 7.13
C CYS A 322 -7.92 -13.32 7.71
N GLN A 323 -7.75 -13.69 8.98
CA GLN A 323 -6.46 -13.59 9.66
C GLN A 323 -5.39 -14.45 8.98
N THR A 324 -5.72 -15.70 8.64
CA THR A 324 -4.81 -16.58 7.90
C THR A 324 -4.42 -16.02 6.54
N SER A 325 -5.37 -15.39 5.82
CA SER A 325 -5.11 -14.76 4.52
C SER A 325 -4.20 -13.55 4.62
N ALA A 326 -4.21 -12.82 5.74
CA ALA A 326 -3.42 -11.62 5.96
C ALA A 326 -2.00 -11.90 6.47
N GLU A 327 -1.76 -13.05 7.10
CA GLU A 327 -0.48 -13.39 7.75
C GLU A 327 0.74 -13.25 6.83
N PRO A 328 0.75 -13.70 5.56
CA PRO A 328 1.90 -13.56 4.67
C PRO A 328 2.29 -12.11 4.35
N TYR A 329 1.38 -11.17 4.63
CA TYR A 329 1.55 -9.74 4.36
C TYR A 329 1.98 -8.94 5.60
N LEU A 330 2.22 -9.59 6.73
CA LEU A 330 2.81 -8.94 7.90
C LEU A 330 4.21 -8.43 7.55
N LEU A 331 4.54 -7.27 8.08
CA LEU A 331 5.74 -6.52 7.69
C LEU A 331 7.05 -7.27 8.03
N ASP A 332 7.06 -8.08 9.08
CA ASP A 332 8.17 -8.97 9.42
C ASP A 332 8.39 -10.04 8.33
N LYS A 333 7.32 -10.69 7.85
CA LYS A 333 7.37 -11.66 6.75
C LYS A 333 7.86 -11.03 5.44
N ILE A 334 7.41 -9.80 5.17
CA ILE A 334 7.89 -9.04 4.01
C ILE A 334 9.36 -8.66 4.16
N ALA A 335 9.80 -8.28 5.37
CA ALA A 335 11.20 -7.95 5.64
C ALA A 335 12.12 -9.16 5.49
N ASP A 336 11.69 -10.36 5.91
CA ASP A 336 12.42 -11.61 5.72
C ASP A 336 12.62 -11.91 4.22
N ARG A 337 11.55 -11.77 3.41
CA ARG A 337 11.63 -11.96 1.95
C ARG A 337 12.55 -10.93 1.29
N LEU A 338 12.47 -9.67 1.68
CA LEU A 338 13.39 -8.63 1.19
C LEU A 338 14.84 -8.92 1.57
N THR A 339 15.06 -9.36 2.79
CA THR A 339 16.40 -9.74 3.26
C THR A 339 16.98 -10.87 2.42
N ALA A 340 16.19 -11.88 2.09
CA ALA A 340 16.59 -12.97 1.20
C ALA A 340 16.93 -12.47 -0.22
N ILE A 341 16.16 -11.51 -0.75
CA ILE A 341 16.48 -10.87 -2.04
C ILE A 341 17.82 -10.15 -1.98
N TYR A 342 18.07 -9.37 -0.93
CA TYR A 342 19.32 -8.64 -0.80
C TYR A 342 20.53 -9.57 -0.62
N GLN A 343 20.39 -10.67 0.12
CA GLN A 343 21.45 -11.66 0.29
C GLN A 343 21.85 -12.34 -1.02
N ARG A 344 20.86 -12.67 -1.90
CA ARG A 344 21.15 -13.22 -3.23
C ARG A 344 21.88 -12.24 -4.16
N LEU A 345 21.69 -10.95 -3.96
CA LEU A 345 22.33 -9.90 -4.76
C LEU A 345 23.65 -9.44 -4.20
N ASP A 346 24.04 -9.88 -2.99
CA ASP A 346 25.28 -9.45 -2.34
C ASP A 346 26.49 -9.96 -3.15
N PRO A 347 27.34 -9.04 -3.66
CA PRO A 347 28.55 -9.44 -4.38
C PRO A 347 29.51 -10.33 -3.55
N ALA A 348 29.46 -10.21 -2.23
CA ALA A 348 30.30 -11.01 -1.33
C ALA A 348 29.81 -12.45 -1.19
N ALA A 349 28.50 -12.70 -1.31
CA ALA A 349 27.94 -14.05 -1.29
C ALA A 349 28.24 -14.80 -2.60
N ALA A 350 28.34 -14.11 -3.73
CA ALA A 350 28.70 -14.67 -5.03
C ALA A 350 30.18 -15.05 -5.17
N ALA A 351 31.02 -14.58 -4.25
CA ALA A 351 32.48 -14.82 -4.26
C ALA A 351 32.94 -15.97 -3.34
N SER A 352 32.02 -16.65 -2.63
CA SER A 352 32.32 -17.84 -1.84
C SER A 352 32.05 -19.08 -2.68
N PRO A 353 33.04 -19.76 -3.27
CA PRO A 353 32.82 -21.08 -3.84
C PRO A 353 32.58 -22.08 -2.72
N GLU A 354 31.62 -22.98 -2.93
CA GLU A 354 31.41 -24.18 -2.13
C GLU A 354 32.67 -25.07 -2.11
#